data_f3a845cfc79d57b4052fbfa2fd1dd24b
#
_entry.id   f3a845cfc79d57b4052fbfa2fd1dd24b
#
_cell.length_a   1.000
_cell.length_b   1.000
_cell.length_c   1.000
_cell.angle_alpha   90.00
_cell.angle_beta   90.00
_cell.angle_gamma   90.00
#
_symmetry.space_group_name_H-M   'P 1'
#
loop_
_entity.id
_entity.type
_entity.pdbx_description
1 polymer ?
#
loop_
_entity_poly.entity_id
_entity_poly.type
_entity_poly.pdbx_seq_one_letter_code
_entity_poly.pdbx_strand_id
1 'polypeptide(L)'
;MDDIAVDAQSVLLLPGGNTWDRPEQGAIIRKAEELLSVGATVCAICGATVALAHAGLLDDRPHTSNGEGFLDMMCPDYRGQRHYVAEPSVADGNLITAGGTGALLWAKQIIERLGVFRVDTLEAWYAYFGTGEARYFFALMQSVPKREER
;
A
#
# COMPACT_ATOMS: atom_id res chain seq x y z
N MET A 1 15.49 -15.47 -2.43
CA MET A 1 14.20 -14.97 -1.97
C MET A 1 13.21 -16.09 -1.60
N ASP A 2 13.50 -17.29 -2.02
CA ASP A 2 12.63 -18.46 -1.82
C ASP A 2 12.59 -19.01 -0.39
N ASP A 3 13.50 -18.56 0.48
CA ASP A 3 13.64 -19.03 1.87
C ASP A 3 12.87 -18.21 2.92
N ILE A 4 12.11 -17.18 2.50
CA ILE A 4 11.31 -16.39 3.44
C ILE A 4 9.96 -17.07 3.60
N ALA A 5 9.75 -17.70 4.77
CA ALA A 5 8.44 -18.21 5.14
C ALA A 5 7.42 -17.06 5.22
N VAL A 6 6.30 -17.22 4.54
CA VAL A 6 5.22 -16.24 4.50
C VAL A 6 3.96 -16.82 5.13
N ASP A 7 3.21 -15.99 5.82
CA ASP A 7 1.93 -16.31 6.44
C ASP A 7 0.94 -15.14 6.27
N ALA A 8 -0.27 -15.31 6.77
CA ALA A 8 -1.32 -14.30 6.68
C ALA A 8 -0.99 -12.98 7.44
N GLN A 9 0.01 -12.96 8.30
CA GLN A 9 0.47 -11.75 9.03
C GLN A 9 1.63 -11.04 8.31
N SER A 10 2.19 -11.65 7.28
CA SER A 10 3.26 -11.07 6.49
C SER A 10 2.79 -9.83 5.73
N VAL A 11 3.69 -8.87 5.57
CA VAL A 11 3.44 -7.62 4.83
C VAL A 11 4.55 -7.40 3.82
N LEU A 12 4.18 -7.18 2.58
CA LEU A 12 5.11 -6.83 1.50
C LEU A 12 4.87 -5.38 1.09
N LEU A 13 5.89 -4.55 1.24
CA LEU A 13 5.88 -3.18 0.76
C LEU A 13 6.65 -3.08 -0.55
N LEU A 14 6.00 -2.60 -1.60
CA LEU A 14 6.56 -2.38 -2.93
C LEU A 14 6.65 -0.87 -3.17
N PRO A 15 7.80 -0.24 -2.91
CA PRO A 15 7.99 1.20 -3.05
C PRO A 15 7.96 1.63 -4.51
N GLY A 16 7.72 2.93 -4.73
CA GLY A 16 7.77 3.53 -6.06
C GLY A 16 9.14 3.41 -6.72
N GLY A 17 9.15 3.26 -8.04
CA GLY A 17 10.37 3.15 -8.83
C GLY A 17 10.06 3.03 -10.33
N ASN A 18 11.08 3.26 -11.16
CA ASN A 18 10.96 3.24 -12.63
C ASN A 18 11.52 1.94 -13.25
N THR A 19 11.75 0.92 -12.43
CA THR A 19 12.36 -0.35 -12.87
C THR A 19 11.45 -1.56 -12.69
N TRP A 20 10.18 -1.32 -12.35
CA TRP A 20 9.21 -2.37 -12.06
C TRP A 20 8.76 -3.18 -13.29
N ASP A 21 9.00 -2.65 -14.50
CA ASP A 21 8.79 -3.30 -15.78
C ASP A 21 9.92 -4.25 -16.19
N ARG A 22 10.99 -4.33 -15.41
CA ARG A 22 12.16 -5.16 -15.72
C ARG A 22 11.97 -6.62 -15.33
N PRO A 23 12.51 -7.57 -16.13
CA PRO A 23 12.40 -9.01 -15.85
C PRO A 23 12.92 -9.43 -14.45
N GLU A 24 13.91 -8.71 -13.92
CA GLU A 24 14.50 -8.97 -12.60
C GLU A 24 13.48 -8.83 -11.46
N GLN A 25 12.41 -8.07 -11.67
CA GLN A 25 11.35 -7.87 -10.69
C GLN A 25 10.35 -9.06 -10.65
N GLY A 26 10.40 -9.97 -11.61
CA GLY A 26 9.46 -11.10 -11.69
C GLY A 26 9.44 -11.98 -10.44
N ALA A 27 10.56 -12.12 -9.74
CA ALA A 27 10.61 -12.94 -8.52
C ALA A 27 9.81 -12.30 -7.37
N ILE A 28 9.91 -10.97 -7.20
CA ILE A 28 9.16 -10.28 -6.13
C ILE A 28 7.66 -10.21 -6.45
N ILE A 29 7.30 -10.15 -7.72
CA ILE A 29 5.89 -10.14 -8.12
C ILE A 29 5.24 -11.52 -7.91
N ARG A 30 5.93 -12.61 -8.21
CA ARG A 30 5.45 -13.95 -7.82
C ARG A 30 5.30 -14.11 -6.30
N LYS A 31 6.20 -13.49 -5.53
CA LYS A 31 6.06 -13.46 -4.07
C LYS A 31 4.84 -12.63 -3.62
N ALA A 32 4.54 -11.53 -4.29
CA ALA A 32 3.32 -10.75 -4.04
C ALA A 32 2.04 -11.57 -4.30
N GLU A 33 2.00 -12.33 -5.40
CA GLU A 33 0.90 -13.22 -5.73
C GLU A 33 0.72 -14.32 -4.66
N GLU A 34 1.81 -14.98 -4.25
CA GLU A 34 1.80 -15.98 -3.16
C GLU A 34 1.25 -15.36 -1.86
N LEU A 35 1.75 -14.19 -1.46
CA LEU A 35 1.32 -13.48 -0.26
C LEU A 35 -0.17 -13.13 -0.30
N LEU A 36 -0.67 -12.60 -1.41
CA LEU A 36 -2.10 -12.33 -1.57
C LEU A 36 -2.94 -13.60 -1.43
N SER A 37 -2.47 -14.72 -1.96
CA SER A 37 -3.19 -16.01 -1.93
C SER A 37 -3.33 -16.60 -0.52
N VAL A 38 -2.38 -16.34 0.37
CA VAL A 38 -2.41 -16.79 1.78
C VAL A 38 -3.02 -15.77 2.73
N GLY A 39 -3.56 -14.66 2.21
CA GLY A 39 -4.20 -13.61 3.02
C GLY A 39 -3.24 -12.59 3.64
N ALA A 40 -1.95 -12.66 3.30
CA ALA A 40 -0.96 -11.65 3.67
C ALA A 40 -1.22 -10.32 2.97
N THR A 41 -0.65 -9.25 3.48
CA THR A 41 -0.91 -7.90 2.96
C THR A 41 0.17 -7.49 1.96
N VAL A 42 -0.25 -7.04 0.78
CA VAL A 42 0.62 -6.45 -0.24
C VAL A 42 0.26 -4.98 -0.43
N CYS A 43 1.26 -4.13 -0.38
CA CYS A 43 1.10 -2.68 -0.48
C CYS A 43 2.02 -2.14 -1.58
N ALA A 44 1.45 -1.55 -2.63
CA ALA A 44 2.19 -1.04 -3.78
C ALA A 44 1.89 0.45 -4.02
N ILE A 45 2.93 1.22 -4.32
CA ILE A 45 2.78 2.65 -4.61
C ILE A 45 3.50 3.03 -5.90
N CYS A 46 2.89 3.96 -6.67
CA CYS A 46 3.48 4.55 -7.86
C CYS A 46 3.84 3.48 -8.92
N GLY A 47 5.07 3.44 -9.41
CA GLY A 47 5.50 2.49 -10.43
C GLY A 47 5.34 1.01 -10.06
N ALA A 48 5.32 0.67 -8.77
CA ALA A 48 5.08 -0.71 -8.34
C ALA A 48 3.69 -1.24 -8.71
N THR A 49 2.70 -0.37 -8.86
CA THR A 49 1.35 -0.76 -9.33
C THR A 49 1.35 -1.27 -10.77
N VAL A 50 2.28 -0.79 -11.60
CA VAL A 50 2.46 -1.28 -12.99
C VAL A 50 2.85 -2.75 -12.99
N ALA A 51 3.76 -3.16 -12.10
CA ALA A 51 4.16 -4.55 -11.99
C ALA A 51 3.01 -5.47 -11.55
N LEU A 52 2.14 -5.00 -10.64
CA LEU A 52 0.94 -5.73 -10.26
C LEU A 52 -0.07 -5.81 -11.42
N ALA A 53 -0.20 -4.76 -12.21
CA ALA A 53 -1.05 -4.74 -13.40
C ALA A 53 -0.56 -5.73 -14.47
N HIS A 54 0.75 -5.78 -14.75
CA HIS A 54 1.35 -6.77 -15.65
C HIS A 54 1.11 -8.22 -15.21
N ALA A 55 1.02 -8.47 -13.91
CA ALA A 55 0.73 -9.78 -13.35
C ALA A 55 -0.78 -10.11 -13.30
N GLY A 56 -1.66 -9.19 -13.74
CA GLY A 56 -3.11 -9.35 -13.68
C GLY A 56 -3.71 -9.26 -12.27
N LEU A 57 -2.93 -8.85 -11.27
CA LEU A 57 -3.35 -8.80 -9.86
C LEU A 57 -4.30 -7.63 -9.55
N LEU A 58 -4.55 -6.74 -10.53
CA LEU A 58 -5.46 -5.60 -10.44
C LEU A 58 -6.72 -5.76 -11.32
N ASP A 59 -6.85 -6.87 -12.05
CA ASP A 59 -7.86 -7.00 -13.10
C ASP A 59 -9.30 -7.15 -12.58
N ASP A 60 -9.47 -7.62 -11.34
CA ASP A 60 -10.78 -7.99 -10.79
C ASP A 60 -11.08 -7.36 -9.42
N ARG A 61 -10.29 -6.38 -8.98
CA ARG A 61 -10.44 -5.79 -7.64
C ARG A 61 -10.16 -4.29 -7.62
N PRO A 62 -10.78 -3.54 -6.67
CA PRO A 62 -10.54 -2.11 -6.49
C PRO A 62 -9.07 -1.77 -6.29
N HIS A 63 -8.58 -0.79 -7.02
CA HIS A 63 -7.19 -0.33 -6.96
C HIS A 63 -7.06 1.10 -7.50
N THR A 64 -5.91 1.69 -7.27
CA THR A 64 -5.50 2.97 -7.87
C THR A 64 -4.03 2.95 -8.29
N SER A 65 -3.60 4.01 -8.94
CA SER A 65 -2.23 4.24 -9.40
C SER A 65 -1.95 5.75 -9.54
N ASN A 66 -0.99 6.13 -10.37
CA ASN A 66 -0.57 7.53 -10.56
C ASN A 66 -1.61 8.44 -11.24
N GLY A 67 -2.70 7.88 -11.75
CA GLY A 67 -3.81 8.60 -12.37
C GLY A 67 -4.60 7.69 -13.29
N GLU A 68 -5.80 8.11 -13.63
CA GLU A 68 -6.64 7.41 -14.59
C GLU A 68 -5.93 7.32 -15.96
N GLY A 69 -5.95 6.14 -16.58
CA GLY A 69 -5.25 5.88 -17.85
C GLY A 69 -3.74 5.62 -17.72
N PHE A 70 -3.13 5.83 -16.54
CA PHE A 70 -1.70 5.56 -16.36
C PHE A 70 -1.36 4.08 -16.56
N LEU A 71 -2.15 3.17 -15.99
CA LEU A 71 -1.95 1.73 -16.14
C LEU A 71 -2.21 1.27 -17.58
N ASP A 72 -3.18 1.85 -18.28
CA ASP A 72 -3.43 1.55 -19.71
C ASP A 72 -2.24 1.93 -20.58
N MET A 73 -1.61 3.06 -20.28
CA MET A 73 -0.43 3.54 -21.01
C MET A 73 0.79 2.65 -20.75
N MET A 74 0.97 2.20 -19.50
CA MET A 74 2.17 1.46 -19.08
C MET A 74 2.06 -0.06 -19.28
N CYS A 75 0.84 -0.60 -19.33
CA CYS A 75 0.56 -2.03 -19.40
C CYS A 75 -0.55 -2.31 -20.42
N PRO A 76 -0.22 -2.61 -21.70
CA PRO A 76 -1.21 -2.86 -22.74
C PRO A 76 -2.15 -4.04 -22.47
N ASP A 77 -1.72 -4.98 -21.64
CA ASP A 77 -2.51 -6.16 -21.28
C ASP A 77 -3.35 -5.99 -20.02
N TYR A 78 -3.32 -4.82 -19.36
CA TYR A 78 -4.12 -4.49 -18.19
C TYR A 78 -5.62 -4.56 -18.49
N ARG A 79 -6.40 -5.21 -17.61
CA ARG A 79 -7.84 -5.46 -17.75
C ARG A 79 -8.69 -4.89 -16.62
N GLY A 80 -8.08 -4.16 -15.70
CA GLY A 80 -8.70 -3.70 -14.46
C GLY A 80 -9.41 -2.35 -14.54
N GLN A 81 -9.60 -1.75 -15.73
CA GLN A 81 -10.14 -0.39 -15.91
C GLN A 81 -11.42 -0.14 -15.13
N ARG A 82 -12.35 -1.09 -15.15
CA ARG A 82 -13.65 -1.00 -14.46
C ARG A 82 -13.54 -0.99 -12.93
N HIS A 83 -12.40 -1.40 -12.38
CA HIS A 83 -12.12 -1.45 -10.96
C HIS A 83 -11.19 -0.33 -10.48
N TYR A 84 -10.72 0.50 -11.43
CA TYR A 84 -9.91 1.66 -11.08
C TYR A 84 -10.72 2.67 -10.27
N VAL A 85 -10.14 3.13 -9.17
CA VAL A 85 -10.73 4.14 -8.27
C VAL A 85 -9.83 5.37 -8.28
N ALA A 86 -10.39 6.53 -8.65
CA ALA A 86 -9.64 7.80 -8.75
C ALA A 86 -9.44 8.45 -7.37
N GLU A 87 -8.77 7.72 -6.48
CA GLU A 87 -8.42 8.15 -5.13
C GLU A 87 -6.89 8.10 -4.94
N PRO A 88 -6.31 8.90 -4.03
CA PRO A 88 -4.86 8.89 -3.80
C PRO A 88 -4.32 7.54 -3.34
N SER A 89 -5.12 6.78 -2.60
CA SER A 89 -4.82 5.42 -2.15
C SER A 89 -6.11 4.63 -1.98
N VAL A 90 -6.06 3.34 -2.31
CA VAL A 90 -7.20 2.41 -2.22
C VAL A 90 -6.77 1.16 -1.46
N ALA A 91 -7.52 0.82 -0.42
CA ALA A 91 -7.36 -0.42 0.32
C ALA A 91 -8.52 -1.36 -0.02
N ASP A 92 -8.21 -2.54 -0.55
CA ASP A 92 -9.15 -3.61 -0.84
C ASP A 92 -8.69 -4.91 -0.17
N GLY A 93 -9.26 -5.20 0.99
CA GLY A 93 -8.86 -6.37 1.78
C GLY A 93 -7.37 -6.35 2.12
N ASN A 94 -6.63 -7.28 1.53
CA ASN A 94 -5.18 -7.44 1.74
C ASN A 94 -4.31 -6.80 0.65
N LEU A 95 -4.89 -6.02 -0.26
CA LEU A 95 -4.15 -5.22 -1.23
C LEU A 95 -4.37 -3.73 -0.98
N ILE A 96 -3.27 -2.97 -0.89
CA ILE A 96 -3.31 -1.51 -0.74
C ILE A 96 -2.47 -0.89 -1.84
N THR A 97 -3.11 -0.11 -2.71
CA THR A 97 -2.44 0.56 -3.84
C THR A 97 -2.52 2.08 -3.69
N ALA A 98 -1.54 2.79 -4.21
CA ALA A 98 -1.53 4.25 -4.20
C ALA A 98 -0.81 4.86 -5.40
N GLY A 99 -1.19 6.07 -5.76
CA GLY A 99 -0.40 6.95 -6.61
C GLY A 99 0.75 7.60 -5.86
N GLY A 100 1.73 8.15 -6.57
CA GLY A 100 2.92 8.77 -5.96
C GLY A 100 2.60 9.91 -4.99
N THR A 101 1.50 10.63 -5.20
CA THR A 101 1.02 11.71 -4.31
C THR A 101 0.22 11.20 -3.10
N GLY A 102 -0.16 9.92 -3.10
CA GLY A 102 -1.00 9.30 -2.07
C GLY A 102 -0.23 8.69 -0.89
N ALA A 103 1.09 8.91 -0.79
CA ALA A 103 1.95 8.22 0.16
C ALA A 103 1.49 8.29 1.63
N LEU A 104 0.98 9.44 2.07
CA LEU A 104 0.54 9.62 3.46
C LEU A 104 -0.74 8.82 3.75
N LEU A 105 -1.72 8.86 2.84
CA LEU A 105 -2.95 8.06 2.97
C LEU A 105 -2.64 6.56 2.86
N TRP A 106 -1.75 6.18 1.96
CA TRP A 106 -1.26 4.81 1.81
C TRP A 106 -0.64 4.28 3.12
N ALA A 107 0.25 5.08 3.74
CA ALA A 107 0.83 4.72 5.03
C ALA A 107 -0.24 4.61 6.14
N LYS A 108 -1.23 5.52 6.18
CA LYS A 108 -2.37 5.45 7.11
C LYS A 108 -3.12 4.12 6.95
N GLN A 109 -3.49 3.76 5.73
CA GLN A 109 -4.23 2.52 5.45
C GLN A 109 -3.44 1.26 5.80
N ILE A 110 -2.11 1.27 5.61
CA ILE A 110 -1.24 0.17 6.04
C ILE A 110 -1.23 0.04 7.56
N ILE A 111 -1.02 1.13 8.30
CA ILE A 111 -1.01 1.14 9.76
C ILE A 111 -2.37 0.68 10.31
N GLU A 112 -3.47 1.14 9.70
CA GLU A 112 -4.83 0.73 10.04
C GLU A 112 -5.03 -0.77 9.82
N ARG A 113 -4.62 -1.30 8.67
CA ARG A 113 -4.69 -2.73 8.32
C ARG A 113 -3.91 -3.59 9.31
N LEU A 114 -2.76 -3.11 9.77
CA LEU A 114 -1.92 -3.82 10.75
C LEU A 114 -2.44 -3.73 12.18
N GLY A 115 -3.37 -2.81 12.48
CA GLY A 115 -3.94 -2.62 13.80
C GLY A 115 -2.91 -2.23 14.87
N VAL A 116 -1.78 -1.63 14.46
CA VAL A 116 -0.68 -1.29 15.39
C VAL A 116 -0.91 0.02 16.16
N PHE A 117 -1.81 0.87 15.68
CA PHE A 117 -2.23 2.08 16.37
C PHE A 117 -3.70 2.00 16.77
N ARG A 118 -4.05 2.61 17.87
CA ARG A 118 -5.45 2.92 18.19
C ARG A 118 -5.98 3.94 17.20
N VAL A 119 -7.29 4.01 17.02
CA VAL A 119 -7.93 4.92 16.07
C VAL A 119 -7.56 6.38 16.34
N ASP A 120 -7.63 6.82 17.59
CA ASP A 120 -7.27 8.19 18.00
C ASP A 120 -5.79 8.53 17.72
N THR A 121 -4.90 7.57 17.95
CA THR A 121 -3.47 7.71 17.66
C THR A 121 -3.24 7.82 16.14
N LEU A 122 -3.89 6.98 15.36
CA LEU A 122 -3.75 7.00 13.89
C LEU A 122 -4.28 8.29 13.27
N GLU A 123 -5.43 8.79 13.74
CA GLU A 123 -5.99 10.05 13.28
C GLU A 123 -5.09 11.25 13.64
N ALA A 124 -4.56 11.30 14.87
CA ALA A 124 -3.62 12.34 15.26
C ALA A 124 -2.31 12.28 14.45
N TRP A 125 -1.79 11.06 14.20
CA TRP A 125 -0.63 10.85 13.37
C TRP A 125 -0.86 11.36 11.93
N TYR A 126 -1.97 10.95 11.31
CA TYR A 126 -2.32 11.34 9.95
C TYR A 126 -2.51 12.86 9.83
N ALA A 127 -3.22 13.48 10.77
CA ALA A 127 -3.43 14.92 10.80
C ALA A 127 -2.13 15.69 11.00
N TYR A 128 -1.23 15.21 11.87
CA TYR A 128 0.07 15.86 12.09
C TYR A 128 0.94 15.83 10.83
N PHE A 129 1.10 14.67 10.21
CA PHE A 129 1.92 14.55 8.99
C PHE A 129 1.28 15.21 7.76
N GLY A 130 -0.05 15.36 7.74
CA GLY A 130 -0.76 16.05 6.67
C GLY A 130 -0.74 17.57 6.77
N THR A 131 -0.70 18.13 8.00
CA THR A 131 -0.83 19.57 8.20
C THR A 131 0.39 20.26 8.80
N GLY A 132 1.24 19.53 9.55
CA GLY A 132 2.35 20.07 10.32
C GLY A 132 1.93 20.87 11.57
N GLU A 133 0.63 20.89 11.93
CA GLU A 133 0.15 21.69 13.05
C GLU A 133 0.52 21.07 14.41
N ALA A 134 1.10 21.88 15.29
CA ALA A 134 1.56 21.46 16.62
C ALA A 134 0.47 20.81 17.48
N ARG A 135 -0.79 21.24 17.36
CA ARG A 135 -1.92 20.65 18.10
C ARG A 135 -2.05 19.15 17.85
N TYR A 136 -1.82 18.68 16.63
CA TYR A 136 -1.89 17.27 16.28
C TYR A 136 -0.67 16.49 16.77
N PHE A 137 0.50 17.12 16.85
CA PHE A 137 1.66 16.53 17.51
C PHE A 137 1.39 16.26 19.00
N PHE A 138 0.84 17.23 19.72
CA PHE A 138 0.50 17.03 21.12
C PHE A 138 -0.61 15.98 21.32
N ALA A 139 -1.62 15.95 20.45
CA ALA A 139 -2.65 14.90 20.48
C ALA A 139 -2.03 13.50 20.23
N LEU A 140 -1.13 13.38 19.27
CA LEU A 140 -0.39 12.14 19.00
C LEU A 140 0.41 11.69 20.23
N MET A 141 1.18 12.60 20.83
CA MET A 141 1.99 12.27 22.02
C MET A 141 1.15 11.85 23.23
N GLN A 142 -0.05 12.40 23.36
CA GLN A 142 -0.99 12.04 24.44
C GLN A 142 -1.67 10.68 24.19
N SER A 143 -1.89 10.31 22.93
CA SER A 143 -2.58 9.07 22.54
C SER A 143 -1.69 7.82 22.60
N VAL A 144 -0.35 8.01 22.48
CA VAL A 144 0.61 6.89 22.57
C VAL A 144 0.71 6.41 24.01
N PRO A 145 0.54 5.08 24.27
CA PRO A 145 0.71 4.55 25.62
C PRO A 145 2.10 4.90 26.18
N LYS A 146 2.12 5.41 27.41
CA LYS A 146 3.41 5.62 28.11
C LYS A 146 4.06 4.25 28.30
N ARG A 147 5.34 4.14 27.90
CA ARG A 147 6.14 2.97 28.20
C ARG A 147 6.17 2.81 29.73
N GLU A 148 5.66 1.71 30.24
CA GLU A 148 5.95 1.34 31.62
C GLU A 148 7.46 1.13 31.71
N GLU A 149 8.14 1.94 32.51
CA GLU A 149 9.54 1.72 32.87
C GLU A 149 9.62 0.37 33.60
N ARG A 150 10.26 -0.60 32.93
CA ARG A 150 10.63 -1.88 33.55
C ARG A 150 11.97 -1.73 34.25
#